data_d174acd8256d72ad4b2e22d7873d1e3a
#
_entry.id   d174acd8256d72ad4b2e22d7873d1e3a
#
_cell.length_a   1.000
_cell.length_b   1.000
_cell.length_c   1.000
_cell.angle_alpha   90.00
_cell.angle_beta   90.00
_cell.angle_gamma   90.00
#
_symmetry.space_group_name_H-M   'P 1'
#
loop_
_entity.id
_entity.type
_entity.pdbx_description
1 polymer ?
#
loop_
_entity_poly.entity_id
_entity_poly.type
_entity_poly.pdbx_seq_one_letter_code
_entity_poly.pdbx_strand_id
1 'polypeptide(L)'
;AKEHLSVKEISISQNISGVLTERKFLMHLPTNFDFEDVYPVIFFLHGRGGKMEQFPGILHKFVNSHKFIGIYPQGYLNSWNLGKEPSKANDIHFVESILDNLEKVQKIKSNDYFAVGFSNGGGLVNKLALETNIFNSVAVLVSQLTDELLNNSNAINKTSVLQINGLRDKIVPFRGGKTKMGHKFFSALDSIEHWAKLSKCEEHQIQFDTAFGNKIYKFPKCPKPLNIMLLEVKKSGHFIPPNTEGNLLK
;
A
#
# COMPACT_ATOMS: atom_id res chain seq x y z
N ALA A 1 -29.69 15.16 -2.04
CA ALA A 1 -29.69 13.74 -2.35
C ALA A 1 -28.57 13.08 -1.56
N LYS A 2 -28.86 12.05 -0.74
CA LYS A 2 -27.80 11.20 -0.15
C LYS A 2 -27.16 10.45 -1.30
N GLU A 3 -25.88 10.75 -1.60
CA GLU A 3 -25.10 9.93 -2.52
C GLU A 3 -25.04 8.51 -1.96
N HIS A 4 -25.63 7.57 -2.67
CA HIS A 4 -25.53 6.15 -2.32
C HIS A 4 -24.09 5.68 -2.60
N LEU A 5 -23.40 5.26 -1.54
CA LEU A 5 -22.11 4.58 -1.66
C LEU A 5 -22.30 3.31 -2.50
N SER A 6 -21.70 3.26 -3.69
CA SER A 6 -21.71 2.05 -4.52
C SER A 6 -20.62 1.08 -4.03
N VAL A 7 -20.88 0.45 -2.88
CA VAL A 7 -19.94 -0.48 -2.23
C VAL A 7 -20.55 -1.86 -2.18
N LYS A 8 -19.81 -2.86 -2.66
CA LYS A 8 -20.21 -4.27 -2.66
C LYS A 8 -19.22 -5.11 -1.87
N GLU A 9 -19.69 -5.92 -0.92
CA GLU A 9 -18.89 -6.96 -0.28
C GLU A 9 -18.80 -8.19 -1.19
N ILE A 10 -17.61 -8.73 -1.35
CA ILE A 10 -17.32 -9.91 -2.16
C ILE A 10 -16.48 -10.87 -1.33
N SER A 11 -16.80 -12.17 -1.43
CA SER A 11 -16.09 -13.24 -0.74
C SER A 11 -15.34 -14.13 -1.73
N ILE A 12 -14.15 -14.57 -1.31
CA ILE A 12 -13.30 -15.53 -2.05
C ILE A 12 -12.86 -16.61 -1.06
N SER A 13 -12.97 -17.88 -1.47
CA SER A 13 -12.47 -19.00 -0.66
C SER A 13 -10.96 -19.16 -0.81
N GLN A 14 -10.26 -19.27 0.31
CA GLN A 14 -8.82 -19.55 0.36
C GLN A 14 -8.53 -20.70 1.32
N ASN A 15 -7.66 -21.63 0.94
CA ASN A 15 -7.15 -22.64 1.87
C ASN A 15 -6.07 -22.01 2.75
N ILE A 16 -6.30 -21.97 4.07
CA ILE A 16 -5.33 -21.47 5.06
C ILE A 16 -4.99 -22.61 6.00
N SER A 17 -3.77 -23.13 5.93
CA SER A 17 -3.29 -24.24 6.76
C SER A 17 -4.22 -25.48 6.73
N GLY A 18 -4.75 -25.82 5.56
CA GLY A 18 -5.64 -26.97 5.37
C GLY A 18 -7.13 -26.68 5.60
N VAL A 19 -7.50 -25.48 6.04
CA VAL A 19 -8.89 -25.07 6.29
C VAL A 19 -9.37 -24.15 5.18
N LEU A 20 -10.47 -24.51 4.53
CA LEU A 20 -11.13 -23.64 3.56
C LEU A 20 -11.76 -22.45 4.31
N THR A 21 -11.26 -21.28 4.04
CA THR A 21 -11.59 -20.03 4.76
C THR A 21 -12.17 -19.01 3.79
N GLU A 22 -13.27 -18.37 4.18
CA GLU A 22 -13.82 -17.24 3.43
C GLU A 22 -12.99 -15.99 3.71
N ARG A 23 -12.46 -15.37 2.65
CA ARG A 23 -11.77 -14.09 2.69
C ARG A 23 -12.65 -13.04 2.00
N LYS A 24 -12.73 -11.85 2.56
CA LYS A 24 -13.63 -10.80 2.11
C LYS A 24 -12.89 -9.56 1.65
N PHE A 25 -13.50 -8.84 0.73
CA PHE A 25 -13.09 -7.49 0.36
C PHE A 25 -14.30 -6.64 -0.02
N LEU A 26 -14.17 -5.33 0.10
CA LEU A 26 -15.15 -4.39 -0.43
C LEU A 26 -14.65 -3.86 -1.78
N MET A 27 -15.53 -3.79 -2.76
CA MET A 27 -15.34 -3.10 -4.02
C MET A 27 -16.18 -1.82 -4.02
N HIS A 28 -15.55 -0.69 -4.23
CA HIS A 28 -16.16 0.63 -4.22
C HIS A 28 -16.07 1.25 -5.61
N LEU A 29 -17.20 1.37 -6.27
CA LEU A 29 -17.30 1.92 -7.62
C LEU A 29 -17.56 3.44 -7.57
N PRO A 30 -17.00 4.23 -8.50
CA PRO A 30 -17.33 5.64 -8.61
C PRO A 30 -18.81 5.85 -9.03
N THR A 31 -19.36 7.00 -8.68
CA THR A 31 -20.69 7.41 -9.18
C THR A 31 -20.64 7.46 -10.72
N ASN A 32 -21.70 6.98 -11.38
CA ASN A 32 -21.76 6.84 -12.84
C ASN A 32 -20.69 5.88 -13.43
N PHE A 33 -20.37 4.83 -12.69
CA PHE A 33 -19.54 3.74 -13.21
C PHE A 33 -20.17 3.12 -14.48
N ASP A 34 -19.33 2.91 -15.51
CA ASP A 34 -19.72 2.23 -16.75
C ASP A 34 -18.81 1.01 -16.98
N PHE A 35 -19.40 -0.16 -17.26
CA PHE A 35 -18.66 -1.40 -17.53
C PHE A 35 -17.85 -1.35 -18.84
N GLU A 36 -18.17 -0.44 -19.75
CA GLU A 36 -17.42 -0.27 -20.99
C GLU A 36 -16.16 0.57 -20.82
N ASP A 37 -16.09 1.37 -19.77
CA ASP A 37 -14.93 2.21 -19.47
C ASP A 37 -13.81 1.41 -18.77
N VAL A 38 -12.59 1.95 -18.84
CA VAL A 38 -11.40 1.43 -18.16
C VAL A 38 -11.09 2.33 -16.96
N TYR A 39 -10.98 1.72 -15.77
CA TYR A 39 -10.72 2.46 -14.53
C TYR A 39 -9.41 2.04 -13.88
N PRO A 40 -8.63 2.96 -13.30
CA PRO A 40 -7.59 2.60 -12.35
C PRO A 40 -8.19 1.86 -11.16
N VAL A 41 -7.48 0.87 -10.66
CA VAL A 41 -7.87 0.11 -9.46
C VAL A 41 -6.86 0.37 -8.36
N ILE A 42 -7.33 0.81 -7.20
CA ILE A 42 -6.48 1.11 -6.04
C ILE A 42 -6.87 0.23 -4.86
N PHE A 43 -5.91 -0.56 -4.41
CA PHE A 43 -6.03 -1.37 -3.20
C PHE A 43 -5.64 -0.53 -1.97
N PHE A 44 -6.46 -0.59 -0.92
CA PHE A 44 -6.16 0.05 0.36
C PHE A 44 -6.09 -1.01 1.46
N LEU A 45 -4.90 -1.19 2.02
CA LEU A 45 -4.61 -2.24 2.99
C LEU A 45 -4.50 -1.64 4.39
N HIS A 46 -5.40 -2.06 5.28
CA HIS A 46 -5.48 -1.58 6.65
C HIS A 46 -4.27 -2.00 7.50
N GLY A 47 -4.01 -1.29 8.59
CA GLY A 47 -3.03 -1.69 9.60
C GLY A 47 -3.52 -2.86 10.45
N ARG A 48 -2.66 -3.39 11.32
CA ARG A 48 -3.01 -4.45 12.26
C ARG A 48 -4.23 -4.04 13.11
N GLY A 49 -5.19 -4.96 13.25
CA GLY A 49 -6.45 -4.73 13.97
C GLY A 49 -7.47 -3.89 13.22
N GLY A 50 -7.11 -3.41 12.01
CA GLY A 50 -8.01 -2.63 11.16
C GLY A 50 -9.06 -3.48 10.47
N LYS A 51 -10.01 -2.79 9.84
CA LYS A 51 -11.12 -3.39 9.11
C LYS A 51 -11.34 -2.70 7.78
N MET A 52 -11.78 -3.47 6.78
CA MET A 52 -12.08 -2.97 5.43
C MET A 52 -13.16 -1.87 5.42
N GLU A 53 -14.12 -1.92 6.36
CA GLU A 53 -15.26 -1.01 6.43
C GLU A 53 -14.85 0.43 6.79
N GLN A 54 -13.64 0.65 7.25
CA GLN A 54 -13.14 2.00 7.57
C GLN A 54 -12.90 2.87 6.33
N PHE A 55 -12.66 2.27 5.15
CA PHE A 55 -12.24 2.99 3.95
C PHE A 55 -13.37 3.66 3.15
N PRO A 56 -14.54 3.01 2.90
CA PRO A 56 -15.53 3.58 2.00
C PRO A 56 -15.95 5.01 2.35
N GLY A 57 -16.24 5.28 3.61
CA GLY A 57 -16.66 6.62 4.06
C GLY A 57 -15.58 7.68 3.91
N ILE A 58 -14.32 7.32 4.17
CA ILE A 58 -13.16 8.21 4.09
C ILE A 58 -12.83 8.53 2.63
N LEU A 59 -12.92 7.53 1.74
CA LEU A 59 -12.43 7.60 0.36
C LEU A 59 -13.52 7.98 -0.65
N HIS A 60 -14.79 8.06 -0.26
CA HIS A 60 -15.90 8.27 -1.18
C HIS A 60 -15.72 9.47 -2.12
N LYS A 61 -15.33 10.61 -1.56
CA LYS A 61 -15.07 11.81 -2.37
C LYS A 61 -13.94 11.60 -3.38
N PHE A 62 -12.87 10.90 -2.97
CA PHE A 62 -11.71 10.63 -3.84
C PHE A 62 -12.06 9.64 -4.95
N VAL A 63 -12.78 8.56 -4.63
CA VAL A 63 -13.28 7.58 -5.61
C VAL A 63 -14.08 8.30 -6.71
N ASN A 64 -15.00 9.17 -6.33
CA ASN A 64 -15.85 9.90 -7.28
C ASN A 64 -15.09 10.98 -8.07
N SER A 65 -14.26 11.79 -7.40
CA SER A 65 -13.57 12.90 -8.06
C SER A 65 -12.46 12.44 -9.00
N HIS A 66 -11.80 11.31 -8.70
CA HIS A 66 -10.69 10.79 -9.50
C HIS A 66 -11.05 9.57 -10.35
N LYS A 67 -12.31 9.11 -10.29
CA LYS A 67 -12.86 8.02 -11.11
C LYS A 67 -11.98 6.76 -11.07
N PHE A 68 -11.71 6.23 -9.89
CA PHE A 68 -11.04 4.95 -9.71
C PHE A 68 -11.93 3.96 -8.96
N ILE A 69 -11.60 2.67 -9.04
CA ILE A 69 -12.24 1.63 -8.26
C ILE A 69 -11.42 1.39 -7.00
N GLY A 70 -12.04 1.57 -5.83
CA GLY A 70 -11.43 1.25 -4.55
C GLY A 70 -11.61 -0.21 -4.19
N ILE A 71 -10.55 -0.91 -3.84
CA ILE A 71 -10.56 -2.29 -3.33
C ILE A 71 -10.04 -2.29 -1.90
N TYR A 72 -10.84 -2.80 -0.98
CA TYR A 72 -10.54 -2.82 0.45
C TYR A 72 -10.57 -4.25 0.97
N PRO A 73 -9.46 -5.01 0.87
CA PRO A 73 -9.40 -6.37 1.38
C PRO A 73 -9.37 -6.42 2.90
N GLN A 74 -9.96 -7.48 3.49
CA GLN A 74 -9.86 -7.78 4.91
C GLN A 74 -8.70 -8.74 5.18
N GLY A 75 -7.75 -8.32 6.01
CA GLY A 75 -6.69 -9.17 6.50
C GLY A 75 -7.23 -10.30 7.39
N TYR A 76 -6.74 -11.53 7.18
CA TYR A 76 -7.10 -12.67 8.02
C TYR A 76 -6.62 -12.43 9.45
N LEU A 77 -7.48 -12.65 10.44
CA LEU A 77 -7.26 -12.28 11.84
C LEU A 77 -6.94 -10.79 12.03
N ASN A 78 -7.55 -9.93 11.20
CA ASN A 78 -7.32 -8.48 11.16
C ASN A 78 -5.84 -8.09 11.01
N SER A 79 -5.08 -8.86 10.23
CA SER A 79 -3.63 -8.68 10.05
C SER A 79 -3.19 -9.26 8.71
N TRP A 80 -2.02 -8.84 8.24
CA TRP A 80 -1.37 -9.35 7.04
C TRP A 80 -0.13 -10.15 7.42
N ASN A 81 0.07 -11.28 6.78
CA ASN A 81 1.17 -12.21 7.09
C ASN A 81 2.49 -11.73 6.46
N LEU A 82 3.34 -11.15 7.29
CA LEU A 82 4.70 -10.74 6.94
C LEU A 82 5.77 -11.73 7.47
N GLY A 83 5.33 -12.88 8.00
CA GLY A 83 6.20 -13.94 8.52
C GLY A 83 6.24 -14.05 10.05
N LYS A 84 5.83 -13.04 10.80
CA LYS A 84 5.81 -13.04 12.28
C LYS A 84 4.39 -13.04 12.87
N GLU A 85 3.40 -12.77 12.05
CA GLU A 85 2.00 -12.70 12.47
C GLU A 85 1.41 -14.10 12.78
N PRO A 86 0.38 -14.17 13.65
CA PRO A 86 -0.37 -15.41 13.88
C PRO A 86 -1.06 -15.91 12.62
N SER A 87 -1.46 -15.00 11.74
CA SER A 87 -2.01 -15.35 10.42
C SER A 87 -0.98 -16.14 9.61
N LYS A 88 -1.41 -17.27 9.05
CA LYS A 88 -0.63 -18.07 8.09
C LYS A 88 -1.20 -17.98 6.68
N ALA A 89 -2.09 -17.01 6.45
CA ALA A 89 -2.68 -16.79 5.14
C ALA A 89 -1.62 -16.39 4.11
N ASN A 90 -1.80 -16.86 2.88
CA ASN A 90 -1.05 -16.36 1.73
C ASN A 90 -1.77 -15.12 1.19
N ASP A 91 -1.38 -13.94 1.67
CA ASP A 91 -2.04 -12.68 1.30
C ASP A 91 -1.70 -12.24 -0.13
N ILE A 92 -0.56 -12.67 -0.70
CA ILE A 92 -0.26 -12.46 -2.13
C ILE A 92 -1.31 -13.19 -2.97
N HIS A 93 -1.49 -14.48 -2.74
CA HIS A 93 -2.50 -15.28 -3.46
C HIS A 93 -3.92 -14.72 -3.28
N PHE A 94 -4.22 -14.15 -2.10
CA PHE A 94 -5.53 -13.50 -1.90
C PHE A 94 -5.70 -12.26 -2.80
N VAL A 95 -4.66 -11.42 -2.92
CA VAL A 95 -4.68 -10.25 -3.84
C VAL A 95 -4.80 -10.70 -5.29
N GLU A 96 -4.06 -11.72 -5.72
CA GLU A 96 -4.16 -12.31 -7.06
C GLU A 96 -5.58 -12.84 -7.33
N SER A 97 -6.17 -13.53 -6.35
CA SER A 97 -7.56 -14.03 -6.44
C SER A 97 -8.59 -12.89 -6.53
N ILE A 98 -8.34 -11.75 -5.88
CA ILE A 98 -9.16 -10.55 -6.03
C ILE A 98 -9.07 -10.03 -7.47
N LEU A 99 -7.88 -9.91 -8.05
CA LEU A 99 -7.68 -9.46 -9.43
C LEU A 99 -8.43 -10.37 -10.42
N ASP A 100 -8.28 -11.67 -10.25
CA ASP A 100 -9.02 -12.68 -11.04
C ASP A 100 -10.55 -12.51 -10.92
N ASN A 101 -11.03 -12.23 -9.72
CA ASN A 101 -12.47 -11.99 -9.49
C ASN A 101 -12.93 -10.69 -10.17
N LEU A 102 -12.15 -9.61 -10.06
CA LEU A 102 -12.48 -8.34 -10.73
C LEU A 102 -12.61 -8.53 -12.24
N GLU A 103 -11.65 -9.19 -12.87
CA GLU A 103 -11.65 -9.42 -14.31
C GLU A 103 -12.73 -10.41 -14.76
N LYS A 104 -12.73 -11.63 -14.18
CA LYS A 104 -13.53 -12.75 -14.69
C LYS A 104 -14.98 -12.72 -14.23
N VAL A 105 -15.23 -12.25 -12.99
CA VAL A 105 -16.57 -12.28 -12.37
C VAL A 105 -17.24 -10.92 -12.41
N GLN A 106 -16.54 -9.85 -11.98
CA GLN A 106 -17.11 -8.51 -11.95
C GLN A 106 -17.04 -7.79 -13.30
N LYS A 107 -16.26 -8.32 -14.27
CA LYS A 107 -16.06 -7.74 -15.61
C LYS A 107 -15.48 -6.35 -15.59
N ILE A 108 -14.65 -6.05 -14.60
CA ILE A 108 -13.94 -4.78 -14.49
C ILE A 108 -12.79 -4.74 -15.49
N LYS A 109 -12.73 -3.67 -16.27
CA LYS A 109 -11.59 -3.37 -17.16
C LYS A 109 -10.63 -2.43 -16.47
N SER A 110 -9.36 -2.83 -16.34
CA SER A 110 -8.29 -1.99 -15.81
C SER A 110 -6.96 -2.28 -16.49
N ASN A 111 -6.17 -1.22 -16.68
CA ASN A 111 -4.78 -1.30 -17.16
C ASN A 111 -3.79 -0.88 -16.07
N ASP A 112 -4.29 -0.24 -15.00
CA ASP A 112 -3.45 0.36 -13.98
C ASP A 112 -3.91 -0.08 -12.59
N TYR A 113 -2.99 -0.68 -11.85
CA TYR A 113 -3.19 -1.16 -10.49
C TYR A 113 -2.24 -0.45 -9.54
N PHE A 114 -2.80 0.01 -8.42
CA PHE A 114 -2.08 0.72 -7.37
C PHE A 114 -2.40 0.13 -6.00
N ALA A 115 -1.47 0.28 -5.05
CA ALA A 115 -1.74 -0.11 -3.67
C ALA A 115 -1.26 0.94 -2.67
N VAL A 116 -2.08 1.15 -1.64
CA VAL A 116 -1.77 1.99 -0.48
C VAL A 116 -1.90 1.14 0.77
N GLY A 117 -0.87 1.08 1.60
CA GLY A 117 -0.90 0.30 2.82
C GLY A 117 -0.43 1.08 4.04
N PHE A 118 -1.14 0.91 5.14
CA PHE A 118 -0.83 1.55 6.42
C PHE A 118 -0.22 0.54 7.40
N SER A 119 0.92 0.85 8.01
CA SER A 119 1.57 0.03 9.03
C SER A 119 1.79 -1.43 8.57
N ASN A 120 1.16 -2.42 9.19
CA ASN A 120 1.19 -3.83 8.75
C ASN A 120 0.68 -3.99 7.30
N GLY A 121 -0.32 -3.21 6.87
CA GLY A 121 -0.73 -3.14 5.46
C GLY A 121 0.34 -2.55 4.55
N GLY A 122 1.12 -1.59 5.03
CA GLY A 122 2.31 -1.08 4.33
C GLY A 122 3.39 -2.15 4.18
N GLY A 123 3.55 -3.01 5.18
CA GLY A 123 4.41 -4.20 5.07
C GLY A 123 3.96 -5.16 3.98
N LEU A 124 2.64 -5.41 3.86
CA LEU A 124 2.12 -6.23 2.76
C LEU A 124 2.31 -5.55 1.41
N VAL A 125 2.14 -4.23 1.31
CA VAL A 125 2.42 -3.49 0.07
C VAL A 125 3.89 -3.65 -0.36
N ASN A 126 4.83 -3.54 0.58
CA ASN A 126 6.24 -3.83 0.32
C ASN A 126 6.44 -5.26 -0.20
N LYS A 127 5.81 -6.25 0.45
CA LYS A 127 5.90 -7.66 0.05
C LYS A 127 5.36 -7.89 -1.35
N LEU A 128 4.19 -7.35 -1.67
CA LEU A 128 3.57 -7.43 -3.00
C LEU A 128 4.45 -6.80 -4.08
N ALA A 129 5.02 -5.63 -3.82
CA ALA A 129 5.91 -4.96 -4.78
C ALA A 129 7.25 -5.70 -4.99
N LEU A 130 7.75 -6.41 -3.97
CA LEU A 130 8.97 -7.22 -4.06
C LEU A 130 8.76 -8.56 -4.77
N GLU A 131 7.61 -9.20 -4.55
CA GLU A 131 7.38 -10.59 -4.96
C GLU A 131 6.48 -10.70 -6.21
N THR A 132 5.87 -9.58 -6.67
CA THR A 132 4.96 -9.57 -7.82
C THR A 132 5.25 -8.40 -8.76
N ASN A 133 4.63 -8.42 -9.95
CA ASN A 133 4.63 -7.30 -10.89
C ASN A 133 3.20 -6.73 -11.09
N ILE A 134 2.35 -6.83 -10.07
CA ILE A 134 0.93 -6.43 -10.15
C ILE A 134 0.79 -4.91 -10.24
N PHE A 135 1.50 -4.18 -9.39
CA PHE A 135 1.25 -2.76 -9.19
C PHE A 135 2.20 -1.85 -9.97
N ASN A 136 1.64 -0.84 -10.66
CA ASN A 136 2.40 0.22 -11.33
C ASN A 136 3.08 1.14 -10.31
N SER A 137 2.37 1.47 -9.23
CA SER A 137 2.89 2.28 -8.13
C SER A 137 2.29 1.88 -6.80
N VAL A 138 3.06 2.05 -5.73
CA VAL A 138 2.62 1.77 -4.37
C VAL A 138 2.93 2.91 -3.42
N ALA A 139 2.09 3.08 -2.39
CA ALA A 139 2.34 3.98 -1.27
C ALA A 139 2.41 3.18 0.05
N VAL A 140 3.54 3.30 0.74
CA VAL A 140 3.83 2.63 2.00
C VAL A 140 3.80 3.66 3.13
N LEU A 141 2.78 3.57 3.98
CA LEU A 141 2.54 4.54 5.05
C LEU A 141 2.96 3.96 6.40
N VAL A 142 3.85 4.65 7.10
CA VAL A 142 4.38 4.32 8.42
C VAL A 142 4.86 2.86 8.53
N SER A 143 5.55 2.40 7.50
CA SER A 143 6.19 1.08 7.41
C SER A 143 7.47 1.19 6.59
N GLN A 144 8.36 0.22 6.75
CA GLN A 144 9.63 0.11 6.03
C GLN A 144 9.87 -1.34 5.59
N LEU A 145 10.92 -1.57 4.83
CA LEU A 145 11.41 -2.92 4.54
C LEU A 145 11.94 -3.59 5.81
N THR A 146 11.89 -4.92 5.83
CA THR A 146 12.50 -5.77 6.86
C THR A 146 13.52 -6.71 6.23
N ASP A 147 14.44 -7.25 7.04
CA ASP A 147 15.40 -8.25 6.58
C ASP A 147 14.68 -9.45 5.92
N GLU A 148 13.56 -9.89 6.52
CA GLU A 148 12.78 -11.03 6.01
C GLU A 148 12.19 -10.77 4.61
N LEU A 149 11.71 -9.55 4.37
CA LEU A 149 11.14 -9.18 3.06
C LEU A 149 12.21 -9.14 1.97
N LEU A 150 13.39 -8.59 2.26
CA LEU A 150 14.49 -8.52 1.28
C LEU A 150 15.08 -9.87 0.94
N ASN A 151 15.22 -10.77 1.91
CA ASN A 151 15.77 -12.11 1.69
C ASN A 151 14.92 -12.96 0.73
N ASN A 152 13.65 -12.63 0.57
CA ASN A 152 12.70 -13.31 -0.33
C ASN A 152 12.54 -12.59 -1.67
N SER A 153 13.25 -11.47 -1.89
CA SER A 153 13.11 -10.71 -3.14
C SER A 153 14.07 -11.21 -4.21
N ASN A 154 13.53 -11.72 -5.31
CA ASN A 154 14.30 -12.12 -6.50
C ASN A 154 14.27 -11.08 -7.63
N ALA A 155 13.79 -9.86 -7.38
CA ALA A 155 13.30 -9.03 -8.46
C ALA A 155 14.09 -7.74 -8.67
N ILE A 156 14.29 -7.42 -9.94
CA ILE A 156 14.43 -6.05 -10.42
C ILE A 156 13.07 -5.40 -10.18
N ASN A 157 13.01 -4.38 -9.30
CA ASN A 157 11.77 -3.67 -9.07
C ASN A 157 11.30 -2.92 -10.32
N LYS A 158 10.02 -3.08 -10.64
CA LYS A 158 9.33 -2.39 -11.75
C LYS A 158 8.19 -1.49 -11.26
N THR A 159 8.12 -1.25 -9.96
CA THR A 159 7.04 -0.52 -9.29
C THR A 159 7.57 0.81 -8.75
N SER A 160 6.87 1.90 -8.99
CA SER A 160 7.15 3.18 -8.32
C SER A 160 6.77 3.10 -6.84
N VAL A 161 7.61 3.66 -5.96
CA VAL A 161 7.41 3.58 -4.51
C VAL A 161 7.40 4.96 -3.88
N LEU A 162 6.30 5.30 -3.21
CA LEU A 162 6.20 6.40 -2.26
C LEU A 162 6.19 5.84 -0.84
N GLN A 163 7.22 6.11 -0.07
CA GLN A 163 7.27 5.78 1.36
C GLN A 163 7.04 7.03 2.19
N ILE A 164 6.16 6.97 3.20
CA ILE A 164 5.85 8.09 4.09
C ILE A 164 6.02 7.65 5.54
N ASN A 165 6.94 8.29 6.26
CA ASN A 165 7.26 7.93 7.65
C ASN A 165 7.27 9.14 8.57
N GLY A 166 6.71 8.97 9.76
CA GLY A 166 6.78 9.95 10.83
C GLY A 166 8.11 9.89 11.57
N LEU A 167 8.78 11.03 11.72
CA LEU A 167 10.07 11.10 12.42
C LEU A 167 9.95 10.74 13.92
N ARG A 168 8.74 10.87 14.51
CA ARG A 168 8.44 10.58 15.91
C ARG A 168 7.69 9.26 16.11
N ASP A 169 7.68 8.38 15.10
CA ASP A 169 7.04 7.07 15.19
C ASP A 169 7.75 6.20 16.25
N LYS A 170 6.98 5.72 17.24
CA LYS A 170 7.46 4.84 18.33
C LYS A 170 7.07 3.37 18.12
N ILE A 171 6.23 3.08 17.13
CA ILE A 171 5.74 1.72 16.82
C ILE A 171 6.63 1.10 15.75
N VAL A 172 6.83 1.81 14.63
CA VAL A 172 7.81 1.49 13.59
C VAL A 172 8.78 2.66 13.50
N PRO A 173 9.86 2.65 14.30
CA PRO A 173 10.73 3.82 14.43
C PRO A 173 11.37 4.24 13.10
N PHE A 174 11.40 5.54 12.83
CA PHE A 174 12.03 6.09 11.63
C PHE A 174 13.49 5.59 11.43
N ARG A 175 14.20 5.39 12.54
CA ARG A 175 15.58 4.87 12.54
C ARG A 175 15.66 3.35 12.43
N GLY A 176 14.52 2.67 12.28
CA GLY A 176 14.46 1.22 12.23
C GLY A 176 14.67 0.54 13.56
N GLY A 177 14.96 -0.75 13.52
CA GLY A 177 15.20 -1.58 14.68
C GLY A 177 14.14 -2.66 14.90
N LYS A 178 14.29 -3.42 15.99
CA LYS A 178 13.38 -4.51 16.34
C LYS A 178 12.14 -3.99 17.05
N THR A 179 10.98 -4.33 16.54
CA THR A 179 9.69 -3.99 17.14
C THR A 179 9.21 -5.05 18.13
N LYS A 180 8.19 -4.72 18.94
CA LYS A 180 7.57 -5.67 19.87
C LYS A 180 7.02 -6.94 19.20
N MET A 181 6.69 -6.85 17.91
CA MET A 181 6.21 -7.97 17.09
C MET A 181 7.32 -8.89 16.59
N GLY A 182 8.57 -8.54 16.82
CA GLY A 182 9.72 -9.31 16.39
C GLY A 182 10.25 -8.98 14.99
N HIS A 183 9.58 -8.11 14.23
CA HIS A 183 10.10 -7.60 12.97
C HIS A 183 11.31 -6.71 13.21
N LYS A 184 12.35 -6.88 12.41
CA LYS A 184 13.50 -6.01 12.36
C LYS A 184 13.40 -5.14 11.09
N PHE A 185 13.00 -3.89 11.29
CA PHE A 185 12.87 -2.91 10.21
C PHE A 185 14.21 -2.25 9.92
N PHE A 186 14.49 -1.98 8.64
CA PHE A 186 15.48 -1.00 8.25
C PHE A 186 15.08 0.40 8.73
N SER A 187 16.01 1.35 8.76
CA SER A 187 15.60 2.75 8.87
C SER A 187 14.78 3.17 7.65
N ALA A 188 13.97 4.21 7.78
CA ALA A 188 13.18 4.70 6.64
C ALA A 188 14.08 5.11 5.47
N LEU A 189 15.27 5.67 5.76
CA LEU A 189 16.27 6.03 4.75
C LEU A 189 16.87 4.78 4.09
N ASP A 190 17.35 3.81 4.87
CA ASP A 190 17.90 2.58 4.30
C ASP A 190 16.84 1.82 3.48
N SER A 191 15.60 1.81 3.97
CA SER A 191 14.48 1.18 3.26
C SER A 191 14.25 1.78 1.88
N ILE A 192 14.20 3.12 1.77
CA ILE A 192 13.98 3.77 0.46
C ILE A 192 15.23 3.68 -0.44
N GLU A 193 16.44 3.67 0.14
CA GLU A 193 17.67 3.43 -0.61
C GLU A 193 17.72 2.02 -1.19
N HIS A 194 17.25 1.00 -0.45
CA HIS A 194 17.09 -0.34 -0.98
C HIS A 194 16.14 -0.37 -2.18
N TRP A 195 15.00 0.32 -2.10
CA TRP A 195 14.08 0.46 -3.21
C TRP A 195 14.73 1.14 -4.43
N ALA A 196 15.48 2.23 -4.21
CA ALA A 196 16.20 2.92 -5.28
C ALA A 196 17.23 1.99 -5.95
N LYS A 197 17.97 1.22 -5.15
CA LYS A 197 18.95 0.25 -5.64
C LYS A 197 18.30 -0.87 -6.45
N LEU A 198 17.20 -1.47 -5.96
CA LEU A 198 16.44 -2.50 -6.69
C LEU A 198 15.85 -1.95 -8.00
N SER A 199 15.53 -0.65 -8.02
CA SER A 199 15.03 0.07 -9.20
C SER A 199 16.12 0.60 -10.12
N LYS A 200 17.40 0.37 -9.79
CA LYS A 200 18.58 0.88 -10.54
C LYS A 200 18.62 2.41 -10.66
N CYS A 201 18.18 3.11 -9.62
CA CYS A 201 18.35 4.57 -9.52
C CYS A 201 19.78 4.91 -9.10
N GLU A 202 20.34 6.03 -9.60
CA GLU A 202 21.75 6.36 -9.38
C GLU A 202 21.97 7.30 -8.19
N GLU A 203 21.10 8.29 -8.00
CA GLU A 203 21.25 9.35 -7.00
C GLU A 203 19.94 9.64 -6.27
N HIS A 204 20.05 10.21 -5.06
CA HIS A 204 18.90 10.81 -4.38
C HIS A 204 19.12 12.30 -4.15
N GLN A 205 18.02 13.04 -4.07
CA GLN A 205 18.02 14.46 -3.77
C GLN A 205 17.19 14.71 -2.51
N ILE A 206 17.70 15.54 -1.60
CA ILE A 206 16.94 16.01 -0.43
C ILE A 206 16.26 17.32 -0.81
N GLN A 207 14.96 17.40 -0.54
CA GLN A 207 14.19 18.63 -0.71
C GLN A 207 13.42 18.91 0.58
N PHE A 208 13.46 20.15 1.07
CA PHE A 208 12.71 20.55 2.25
C PHE A 208 11.37 21.16 1.86
N ASP A 209 10.31 20.74 2.55
CA ASP A 209 9.05 21.46 2.57
C ASP A 209 9.14 22.57 3.64
N THR A 210 9.35 23.81 3.19
CA THR A 210 9.54 24.95 4.09
C THR A 210 8.31 25.29 4.91
N ALA A 211 7.10 24.97 4.43
CA ALA A 211 5.85 25.27 5.13
C ALA A 211 5.68 24.43 6.40
N PHE A 212 6.11 23.17 6.39
CA PHE A 212 5.94 22.21 7.50
C PHE A 212 7.27 21.67 8.04
N GLY A 213 8.39 21.95 7.37
CA GLY A 213 9.72 21.46 7.71
C GLY A 213 9.89 19.95 7.52
N ASN A 214 9.08 19.35 6.65
CA ASN A 214 9.22 17.96 6.22
C ASN A 214 10.38 17.82 5.24
N LYS A 215 10.89 16.60 5.06
CA LYS A 215 11.92 16.31 4.07
C LYS A 215 11.44 15.35 3.03
N ILE A 216 11.76 15.63 1.78
CA ILE A 216 11.50 14.75 0.65
C ILE A 216 12.83 14.26 0.11
N TYR A 217 12.97 12.94 0.04
CA TYR A 217 14.09 12.27 -0.60
C TYR A 217 13.61 11.70 -1.92
N LYS A 218 14.12 12.23 -3.04
CA LYS A 218 13.78 11.81 -4.40
C LYS A 218 14.98 11.19 -5.08
N PHE A 219 14.74 10.19 -5.89
CA PHE A 219 15.75 9.52 -6.72
C PHE A 219 15.48 9.88 -8.20
N PRO A 220 16.05 11.00 -8.70
CA PRO A 220 15.69 11.54 -10.00
C PRO A 220 16.18 10.72 -11.19
N LYS A 221 17.23 9.92 -10.99
CA LYS A 221 17.86 9.11 -12.04
C LYS A 221 17.42 7.64 -11.97
N CYS A 222 16.12 7.41 -11.83
CA CYS A 222 15.54 6.09 -12.00
C CYS A 222 15.21 5.82 -13.48
N PRO A 223 15.28 4.56 -13.93
CA PRO A 223 14.75 4.17 -15.24
C PRO A 223 13.27 4.53 -15.35
N LYS A 224 12.89 5.24 -16.43
CA LYS A 224 11.47 5.60 -16.65
C LYS A 224 10.61 4.35 -16.86
N PRO A 225 9.37 4.29 -16.35
CA PRO A 225 8.63 5.38 -15.68
C PRO A 225 8.79 5.43 -14.15
N LEU A 226 9.77 4.76 -13.57
CA LEU A 226 9.88 4.57 -12.12
C LEU A 226 10.16 5.87 -11.36
N ASN A 227 9.48 6.00 -10.22
CA ASN A 227 9.71 7.05 -9.24
C ASN A 227 9.87 6.43 -7.86
N ILE A 228 10.97 6.74 -7.17
CA ILE A 228 11.25 6.29 -5.82
C ILE A 228 11.38 7.51 -4.92
N MET A 229 10.57 7.57 -3.87
CA MET A 229 10.49 8.76 -3.02
C MET A 229 10.17 8.40 -1.58
N LEU A 230 10.83 9.07 -0.63
CA LEU A 230 10.49 9.08 0.78
C LEU A 230 10.05 10.48 1.22
N LEU A 231 8.95 10.55 1.94
CA LEU A 231 8.53 11.72 2.68
C LEU A 231 8.75 11.49 4.18
N GLU A 232 9.67 12.24 4.78
CA GLU A 232 9.89 12.32 6.22
C GLU A 232 8.98 13.38 6.82
N VAL A 233 8.03 12.97 7.67
CA VAL A 233 7.09 13.89 8.32
C VAL A 233 7.57 14.24 9.72
N LYS A 234 8.12 15.43 9.89
CA LYS A 234 8.84 15.89 11.10
C LYS A 234 8.03 15.79 12.39
N LYS A 235 6.74 16.14 12.35
CA LYS A 235 5.87 16.20 13.54
C LYS A 235 4.97 14.97 13.70
N SER A 236 5.04 13.98 12.80
CA SER A 236 4.18 12.79 12.84
C SER A 236 4.80 11.65 13.64
N GLY A 237 3.92 10.89 14.31
CA GLY A 237 4.20 9.58 14.90
C GLY A 237 3.76 8.46 13.95
N HIS A 238 3.09 7.41 14.51
CA HIS A 238 2.55 6.29 13.74
C HIS A 238 1.21 6.62 13.06
N PHE A 239 1.16 7.76 12.39
CA PHE A 239 0.01 8.24 11.63
C PHE A 239 0.47 9.30 10.63
N ILE A 240 -0.33 9.53 9.59
CA ILE A 240 -0.10 10.61 8.63
C ILE A 240 -1.13 11.71 8.93
N PRO A 241 -0.71 12.91 9.39
CA PRO A 241 -1.62 14.00 9.65
C PRO A 241 -2.34 14.43 8.36
N PRO A 242 -3.64 14.77 8.42
CA PRO A 242 -4.31 15.41 7.30
C PRO A 242 -3.60 16.72 6.95
N ASN A 243 -3.52 17.06 5.68
CA ASN A 243 -2.89 18.28 5.14
C ASN A 243 -1.37 18.43 5.39
N THR A 244 -0.66 17.34 5.63
CA THR A 244 0.81 17.36 5.74
C THR A 244 1.46 17.92 4.46
N GLU A 245 0.75 17.87 3.33
CA GLU A 245 1.28 18.01 1.97
C GLU A 245 0.39 18.84 1.04
N GLY A 246 -0.10 19.98 1.47
CA GLY A 246 -1.03 20.83 0.70
C GLY A 246 -0.71 21.07 -0.78
N ASN A 247 0.52 20.75 -1.27
CA ASN A 247 0.96 20.93 -2.65
C ASN A 247 1.75 19.74 -3.25
N LEU A 248 1.98 18.64 -2.53
CA LEU A 248 2.77 17.51 -3.04
C LEU A 248 1.97 16.54 -3.93
N LEU A 249 0.64 16.64 -3.90
CA LEU A 249 -0.28 15.83 -4.70
C LEU A 249 -0.93 16.61 -5.85
N LYS A 250 -0.38 17.78 -6.20
CA LYS A 250 -0.77 18.52 -7.41
C LYS A 250 0.14 18.22 -8.56
#